data_9fd61cd5900cde5952dfd92b1f5c93c5
#
_entry.id   9fd61cd5900cde5952dfd92b1f5c93c5
#
_cell.length_a   1.000
_cell.length_b   1.000
_cell.length_c   1.000
_cell.angle_alpha   90.00
_cell.angle_beta   90.00
_cell.angle_gamma   90.00
#
_symmetry.space_group_name_H-M   'P 1'
#
loop_
_entity.id
_entity.type
_entity.pdbx_description
1 polymer ?
#
loop_
_entity_poly.entity_id
_entity_poly.type
_entity_poly.pdbx_seq_one_letter_code
_entity_poly.pdbx_strand_id
1 'polypeptide(L)'
;MLTSTAKIWKTLLPKISVDRSLFRCYNTHIDSNTTEHTMEEFKSWEEMTVLEQMACQFWDMYKDAHGVRPRGIDTSAWDEATFNAEFDYLQDLIGKNEQERKLEEHEAAHAFEMRVQSILACGAKDREMAMRWIHEAEGSNGDDEFLCYLVGLPYRYFKKETV
;
A
#
# COMPACT_ATOMS: atom_id res chain seq x y z
N MET A 1 13.83 -32.10 -9.50
CA MET A 1 14.66 -31.14 -8.74
C MET A 1 13.96 -29.81 -8.80
N LEU A 2 13.19 -29.48 -7.79
CA LEU A 2 12.44 -28.21 -7.71
C LEU A 2 13.44 -27.10 -7.38
N THR A 3 13.51 -26.13 -8.29
CA THR A 3 14.46 -25.02 -8.26
C THR A 3 14.28 -24.13 -7.01
N SER A 4 15.38 -23.65 -6.51
CA SER A 4 15.60 -22.94 -5.23
C SER A 4 14.75 -21.69 -4.99
N THR A 5 14.11 -21.14 -6.02
CA THR A 5 13.32 -19.91 -5.97
C THR A 5 11.99 -20.05 -5.25
N ALA A 6 11.32 -21.19 -5.35
CA ALA A 6 10.03 -21.43 -4.67
C ALA A 6 10.13 -21.47 -3.12
N LYS A 7 11.33 -21.65 -2.56
CA LYS A 7 11.55 -21.71 -1.10
C LYS A 7 11.75 -20.34 -0.46
N ILE A 8 12.19 -19.33 -1.21
CA ILE A 8 12.50 -18.00 -0.68
C ILE A 8 11.21 -17.23 -0.37
N TRP A 9 10.15 -17.46 -1.13
CA TRP A 9 8.87 -16.76 -0.98
C TRP A 9 8.10 -17.11 0.30
N LYS A 10 8.31 -18.30 0.87
CA LYS A 10 7.63 -18.71 2.12
C LYS A 10 8.17 -18.01 3.37
N THR A 11 9.33 -17.36 3.29
CA THR A 11 10.04 -16.83 4.47
C THR A 11 9.96 -15.30 4.59
N LEU A 12 9.63 -14.59 3.53
CA LEU A 12 9.67 -13.13 3.46
C LEU A 12 8.31 -12.42 3.54
N LEU A 13 7.20 -13.15 3.45
CA LEU A 13 5.90 -12.54 3.68
C LEU A 13 5.63 -12.44 5.18
N PRO A 14 5.45 -11.24 5.76
CA PRO A 14 4.89 -11.14 7.09
C PRO A 14 3.54 -11.87 7.07
N LYS A 15 3.23 -12.58 8.16
CA LYS A 15 1.96 -13.29 8.36
C LYS A 15 0.82 -12.26 8.45
N ILE A 16 0.49 -11.64 7.34
CA ILE A 16 -0.75 -10.89 7.19
C ILE A 16 -1.82 -11.98 7.08
N SER A 17 -2.61 -12.11 8.13
CA SER A 17 -3.83 -12.92 8.10
C SER A 17 -4.80 -12.23 7.14
N VAL A 18 -4.61 -12.49 5.84
CA VAL A 18 -5.54 -12.05 4.81
C VAL A 18 -6.69 -13.04 4.86
N ASP A 19 -7.87 -12.55 5.16
CA ASP A 19 -9.10 -13.31 5.04
C ASP A 19 -9.25 -13.74 3.57
N ARG A 20 -8.92 -15.02 3.31
CA ARG A 20 -8.86 -15.62 1.96
C ARG A 20 -10.23 -15.72 1.29
N SER A 21 -11.31 -15.39 2.00
CA SER A 21 -12.68 -15.49 1.47
C SER A 21 -13.08 -14.35 0.53
N LEU A 22 -12.23 -13.30 0.37
CA LEU A 22 -12.57 -12.09 -0.37
C LEU A 22 -11.79 -11.88 -1.67
N PHE A 23 -10.94 -12.83 -2.10
CA PHE A 23 -10.23 -12.71 -3.38
C PHE A 23 -11.18 -12.98 -4.56
N ARG A 24 -11.87 -11.95 -4.97
CA ARG A 24 -12.67 -11.94 -6.18
C ARG A 24 -11.78 -11.47 -7.34
N CYS A 25 -11.11 -12.41 -8.02
CA CYS A 25 -10.43 -12.10 -9.27
C CYS A 25 -11.47 -11.74 -10.32
N TYR A 26 -11.67 -10.43 -10.54
CA TYR A 26 -12.48 -9.95 -11.68
C TYR A 26 -11.61 -10.01 -12.94
N ASN A 27 -11.70 -11.09 -13.68
CA ASN A 27 -11.26 -11.12 -15.05
C ASN A 27 -12.35 -10.46 -15.91
N THR A 28 -12.37 -9.13 -15.96
CA THR A 28 -13.28 -8.41 -16.86
C THR A 28 -12.58 -8.19 -18.19
N HIS A 29 -12.58 -9.21 -19.03
CA HIS A 29 -12.47 -8.99 -20.46
C HIS A 29 -13.84 -8.47 -20.93
N ILE A 30 -13.96 -7.15 -21.03
CA ILE A 30 -15.16 -6.50 -21.56
C ILE A 30 -15.02 -6.52 -23.08
N ASP A 31 -15.41 -7.62 -23.72
CA ASP A 31 -15.78 -7.60 -25.10
C ASP A 31 -17.18 -6.99 -25.22
N SER A 32 -17.21 -5.78 -25.82
CA SER A 32 -18.39 -4.92 -25.94
C SER A 32 -19.50 -5.43 -26.87
N ASN A 33 -19.56 -6.74 -27.16
CA ASN A 33 -20.49 -7.26 -28.17
C ASN A 33 -21.14 -8.63 -27.87
N THR A 34 -21.34 -9.01 -26.61
CA THR A 34 -22.11 -10.23 -26.33
C THR A 34 -23.02 -10.07 -25.13
N THR A 35 -24.31 -10.01 -25.41
CA THR A 35 -25.43 -9.87 -24.45
C THR A 35 -25.80 -11.20 -23.77
N GLU A 36 -24.86 -12.08 -23.51
CA GLU A 36 -25.08 -13.26 -22.66
C GLU A 36 -23.99 -13.29 -21.61
N HIS A 37 -24.32 -12.75 -20.43
CA HIS A 37 -23.52 -12.87 -19.23
C HIS A 37 -23.61 -14.33 -18.75
N THR A 38 -22.86 -15.24 -19.36
CA THR A 38 -22.57 -16.51 -18.73
C THR A 38 -21.78 -16.20 -17.46
N MET A 39 -22.40 -16.48 -16.31
CA MET A 39 -21.69 -16.50 -15.03
C MET A 39 -20.56 -17.53 -15.18
N GLU A 40 -19.34 -17.07 -15.46
CA GLU A 40 -18.16 -17.92 -15.41
C GLU A 40 -18.10 -18.53 -14.01
N GLU A 41 -18.03 -19.85 -13.96
CA GLU A 41 -18.01 -20.63 -12.73
C GLU A 41 -16.80 -20.19 -11.91
N PHE A 42 -17.05 -19.79 -10.67
CA PHE A 42 -16.05 -19.21 -9.80
C PHE A 42 -15.03 -20.28 -9.40
N LYS A 43 -13.80 -20.21 -9.93
CA LYS A 43 -12.72 -21.12 -9.55
C LYS A 43 -12.15 -20.75 -8.19
N SER A 44 -11.98 -21.73 -7.32
CA SER A 44 -11.22 -21.55 -6.09
C SER A 44 -9.72 -21.40 -6.41
N TRP A 45 -8.94 -20.85 -5.46
CA TRP A 45 -7.49 -20.68 -5.66
C TRP A 45 -6.76 -21.97 -5.99
N GLU A 46 -7.20 -23.10 -5.41
CA GLU A 46 -6.65 -24.43 -5.62
C GLU A 46 -6.99 -25.02 -7.00
N GLU A 47 -8.07 -24.55 -7.63
CA GLU A 47 -8.52 -24.99 -8.97
C GLU A 47 -7.88 -24.15 -10.08
N MET A 48 -7.24 -23.03 -9.74
CA MET A 48 -6.55 -22.18 -10.69
C MET A 48 -5.24 -22.81 -11.14
N THR A 49 -4.92 -22.66 -12.42
CA THR A 49 -3.60 -22.98 -12.95
C THR A 49 -2.54 -22.05 -12.37
N VAL A 50 -1.27 -22.44 -12.45
CA VAL A 50 -0.14 -21.61 -11.98
C VAL A 50 -0.16 -20.23 -12.65
N LEU A 51 -0.43 -20.16 -13.96
CA LEU A 51 -0.49 -18.88 -14.68
C LEU A 51 -1.67 -18.00 -14.25
N GLU A 52 -2.84 -18.62 -13.98
CA GLU A 52 -3.98 -17.87 -13.43
C GLU A 52 -3.67 -17.29 -12.03
N GLN A 53 -2.99 -18.08 -11.19
CA GLN A 53 -2.55 -17.61 -9.87
C GLN A 53 -1.51 -16.47 -10.00
N MET A 54 -0.55 -16.58 -10.92
CA MET A 54 0.42 -15.52 -11.18
C MET A 54 -0.24 -14.26 -11.74
N ALA A 55 -1.25 -14.38 -12.59
CA ALA A 55 -2.03 -13.24 -13.07
C ALA A 55 -2.72 -12.51 -11.90
N CYS A 56 -3.35 -13.23 -10.97
CA CYS A 56 -3.95 -12.62 -9.77
C CYS A 56 -2.90 -11.89 -8.92
N GLN A 57 -1.74 -12.51 -8.69
CA GLN A 57 -0.64 -11.87 -7.95
C GLN A 57 -0.13 -10.61 -8.65
N PHE A 58 0.00 -10.64 -9.97
CA PHE A 58 0.42 -9.48 -10.77
C PHE A 58 -0.52 -8.29 -10.55
N TRP A 59 -1.85 -8.52 -10.57
CA TRP A 59 -2.83 -7.45 -10.36
C TRP A 59 -2.68 -6.78 -8.98
N ASP A 60 -2.41 -7.56 -7.95
CA ASP A 60 -2.24 -7.03 -6.59
C ASP A 60 -0.89 -6.32 -6.43
N MET A 61 0.21 -6.91 -6.92
CA MET A 61 1.53 -6.26 -6.89
C MET A 61 1.57 -4.97 -7.72
N TYR A 62 0.92 -4.96 -8.88
CA TYR A 62 0.81 -3.76 -9.70
C TYR A 62 0.08 -2.63 -8.95
N LYS A 63 -1.02 -2.98 -8.26
CA LYS A 63 -1.74 -2.01 -7.43
C LYS A 63 -0.86 -1.48 -6.30
N ASP A 64 -0.08 -2.33 -5.64
CA ASP A 64 0.81 -1.93 -4.56
C ASP A 64 1.94 -1.03 -5.07
N ALA A 65 2.46 -1.30 -6.27
CA ALA A 65 3.51 -0.50 -6.90
C ALA A 65 3.03 0.86 -7.42
N HIS A 66 1.82 0.91 -8.00
CA HIS A 66 1.32 2.10 -8.72
C HIS A 66 0.13 2.78 -8.04
N GLY A 67 -0.39 2.24 -6.94
CA GLY A 67 -1.58 2.75 -6.25
C GLY A 67 -2.91 2.50 -6.96
N VAL A 68 -2.89 2.00 -8.20
CA VAL A 68 -4.06 1.72 -9.03
C VAL A 68 -3.95 0.36 -9.71
N ARG A 69 -5.08 -0.30 -9.93
CA ARG A 69 -5.10 -1.54 -10.72
C ARG A 69 -4.83 -1.25 -12.20
N PRO A 70 -4.05 -2.10 -12.89
CA PRO A 70 -3.77 -1.91 -14.30
C PRO A 70 -5.05 -2.00 -15.13
N ARG A 71 -5.13 -1.15 -16.15
CA ARG A 71 -6.23 -1.17 -17.12
C ARG A 71 -5.63 -1.39 -18.50
N GLY A 72 -6.19 -2.37 -19.24
CA GLY A 72 -5.76 -2.64 -20.61
C GLY A 72 -4.47 -3.43 -20.73
N ILE A 73 -3.96 -4.04 -19.66
CA ILE A 73 -2.87 -5.01 -19.73
C ILE A 73 -3.49 -6.38 -19.93
N ASP A 74 -3.17 -7.02 -21.04
CA ASP A 74 -3.57 -8.40 -21.34
C ASP A 74 -2.43 -9.35 -20.94
N THR A 75 -2.69 -10.17 -19.93
CA THR A 75 -1.73 -11.17 -19.42
C THR A 75 -1.97 -12.58 -19.99
N SER A 76 -2.94 -12.75 -20.89
CA SER A 76 -3.35 -14.07 -21.41
C SER A 76 -2.24 -14.80 -22.19
N ALA A 77 -1.34 -14.05 -22.81
CA ALA A 77 -0.21 -14.57 -23.59
C ALA A 77 1.10 -14.67 -22.77
N TRP A 78 1.07 -14.36 -21.47
CA TRP A 78 2.28 -14.37 -20.64
C TRP A 78 2.62 -15.78 -20.16
N ASP A 79 3.91 -16.07 -20.18
CA ASP A 79 4.48 -17.28 -19.58
C ASP A 79 5.02 -17.00 -18.16
N GLU A 80 5.45 -18.05 -17.45
CA GLU A 80 6.02 -17.92 -16.11
C GLU A 80 7.26 -17.00 -16.09
N ALA A 81 8.07 -17.01 -17.16
CA ALA A 81 9.27 -16.20 -17.23
C ALA A 81 8.93 -14.70 -17.31
N THR A 82 7.90 -14.36 -18.09
CA THR A 82 7.38 -12.98 -18.20
C THR A 82 6.81 -12.51 -16.88
N PHE A 83 5.96 -13.33 -16.22
CA PHE A 83 5.45 -12.98 -14.90
C PHE A 83 6.55 -12.76 -13.86
N ASN A 84 7.56 -13.63 -13.82
CA ASN A 84 8.66 -13.48 -12.87
C ASN A 84 9.47 -12.20 -13.11
N ALA A 85 9.73 -11.85 -14.37
CA ALA A 85 10.42 -10.61 -14.70
C ALA A 85 9.62 -9.37 -14.26
N GLU A 86 8.30 -9.38 -14.46
CA GLU A 86 7.42 -8.31 -13.99
C GLU A 86 7.32 -8.24 -12.46
N PHE A 87 7.30 -9.38 -11.78
CA PHE A 87 7.32 -9.43 -10.32
C PHE A 87 8.60 -8.82 -9.75
N ASP A 88 9.76 -9.14 -10.31
CA ASP A 88 11.04 -8.57 -9.89
C ASP A 88 11.02 -7.05 -10.08
N TYR A 89 10.55 -6.57 -11.22
CA TYR A 89 10.42 -5.13 -11.49
C TYR A 89 9.46 -4.43 -10.51
N LEU A 90 8.27 -5.00 -10.30
CA LEU A 90 7.27 -4.42 -9.39
C LEU A 90 7.75 -4.44 -7.94
N GLN A 91 8.46 -5.48 -7.52
CA GLN A 91 9.03 -5.58 -6.18
C GLN A 91 10.09 -4.50 -5.95
N ASP A 92 10.97 -4.25 -6.92
CA ASP A 92 11.95 -3.17 -6.87
C ASP A 92 11.27 -1.80 -6.77
N LEU A 93 10.19 -1.60 -7.52
CA LEU A 93 9.41 -0.36 -7.49
C LEU A 93 8.73 -0.14 -6.14
N ILE A 94 8.07 -1.18 -5.59
CA ILE A 94 7.48 -1.14 -4.26
C ILE A 94 8.54 -0.79 -3.21
N GLY A 95 9.73 -1.41 -3.29
CA GLY A 95 10.84 -1.13 -2.39
C GLY A 95 11.31 0.33 -2.46
N LYS A 96 11.39 0.93 -3.64
CA LYS A 96 11.72 2.35 -3.83
C LYS A 96 10.64 3.27 -3.26
N ASN A 97 9.38 3.02 -3.59
CA ASN A 97 8.25 3.80 -3.08
C ASN A 97 8.18 3.78 -1.55
N GLU A 98 8.47 2.63 -0.93
CA GLU A 98 8.53 2.50 0.53
C GLU A 98 9.69 3.29 1.15
N GLN A 99 10.85 3.35 0.48
CA GLN A 99 11.99 4.17 0.94
C GLN A 99 11.68 5.65 0.81
N GLU A 100 11.09 6.09 -0.30
CA GLU A 100 10.66 7.48 -0.52
C GLU A 100 9.63 7.89 0.51
N ARG A 101 8.60 7.07 0.76
CA ARG A 101 7.59 7.32 1.78
C ARG A 101 8.19 7.47 3.18
N LYS A 102 9.16 6.62 3.57
CA LYS A 102 9.86 6.74 4.86
C LYS A 102 10.66 8.01 4.98
N LEU A 103 11.29 8.45 3.88
CA LEU A 103 12.02 9.72 3.84
C LEU A 103 11.07 10.90 4.02
N GLU A 104 9.97 10.92 3.26
CA GLU A 104 8.93 11.95 3.37
C GLU A 104 8.33 12.03 4.79
N GLU A 105 8.01 10.87 5.39
CA GLU A 105 7.52 10.81 6.78
C GLU A 105 8.55 11.37 7.78
N HIS A 106 9.83 11.08 7.58
CA HIS A 106 10.90 11.61 8.44
C HIS A 106 11.06 13.13 8.26
N GLU A 107 11.03 13.62 7.04
CA GLU A 107 11.11 15.06 6.75
C GLU A 107 9.88 15.80 7.32
N ALA A 108 8.68 15.24 7.16
CA ALA A 108 7.47 15.81 7.75
C ALA A 108 7.53 15.86 9.26
N ALA A 109 8.02 14.81 9.92
CA ALA A 109 8.22 14.77 11.36
C ALA A 109 9.22 15.84 11.83
N HIS A 110 10.34 16.00 11.14
CA HIS A 110 11.33 17.02 11.43
C HIS A 110 10.75 18.45 11.27
N ALA A 111 10.06 18.70 10.16
CA ALA A 111 9.42 19.98 9.89
C ALA A 111 8.35 20.32 10.95
N PHE A 112 7.58 19.31 11.37
CA PHE A 112 6.59 19.47 12.43
C PHE A 112 7.24 19.86 13.76
N GLU A 113 8.31 19.17 14.19
CA GLU A 113 9.02 19.51 15.43
C GLU A 113 9.65 20.91 15.38
N MET A 114 10.20 21.33 14.23
CA MET A 114 10.70 22.69 14.04
C MET A 114 9.59 23.74 14.18
N ARG A 115 8.38 23.42 13.67
CA ARG A 115 7.20 24.27 13.84
C ARG A 115 6.79 24.39 15.31
N VAL A 116 6.79 23.28 16.06
CA VAL A 116 6.53 23.28 17.51
C VAL A 116 7.53 24.16 18.24
N GLN A 117 8.83 24.02 17.95
CA GLN A 117 9.89 24.87 18.57
C GLN A 117 9.72 26.36 18.24
N SER A 118 9.34 26.66 17.00
CA SER A 118 9.06 28.05 16.59
C SER A 118 7.90 28.65 17.39
N ILE A 119 6.83 27.89 17.62
CA ILE A 119 5.67 28.34 18.39
C ILE A 119 6.03 28.53 19.86
N LEU A 120 6.85 27.67 20.45
CA LEU A 120 7.37 27.83 21.79
C LEU A 120 8.22 29.12 21.92
N ALA A 121 9.07 29.41 20.94
CA ALA A 121 9.84 30.63 20.88
C ALA A 121 8.97 31.89 20.71
N CYS A 122 7.78 31.75 20.06
CA CYS A 122 6.81 32.83 19.92
C CYS A 122 5.94 33.09 21.17
N GLY A 123 6.12 32.30 22.25
CA GLY A 123 5.47 32.58 23.55
C GLY A 123 4.47 31.51 24.00
N ALA A 124 4.38 30.37 23.37
CA ALA A 124 3.66 29.22 23.94
C ALA A 124 4.41 28.77 25.21
N LYS A 125 3.67 28.55 26.30
CA LYS A 125 4.25 28.21 27.60
C LYS A 125 4.90 26.84 27.62
N ASP A 126 4.29 25.90 26.92
CA ASP A 126 4.67 24.49 26.87
C ASP A 126 4.22 23.83 25.52
N ARG A 127 4.67 22.61 25.31
CA ARG A 127 4.32 21.84 24.12
C ARG A 127 2.79 21.65 23.96
N GLU A 128 2.08 21.46 25.06
CA GLU A 128 0.63 21.29 25.03
C GLU A 128 -0.08 22.53 24.49
N MET A 129 0.37 23.73 24.91
CA MET A 129 -0.16 24.99 24.35
C MET A 129 0.20 25.15 22.89
N ALA A 130 1.43 24.79 22.47
CA ALA A 130 1.84 24.82 21.08
C ALA A 130 0.99 23.89 20.24
N MET A 131 0.72 22.67 20.71
CA MET A 131 -0.16 21.72 20.03
C MET A 131 -1.59 22.24 19.86
N ARG A 132 -2.15 22.87 20.91
CA ARG A 132 -3.49 23.49 20.78
C ARG A 132 -3.53 24.54 19.70
N TRP A 133 -2.49 25.39 19.61
CA TRP A 133 -2.42 26.41 18.55
C TRP A 133 -2.27 25.80 17.16
N ILE A 134 -1.54 24.69 17.03
CA ILE A 134 -1.43 23.96 15.77
C ILE A 134 -2.78 23.37 15.37
N HIS A 135 -3.48 22.69 16.30
CA HIS A 135 -4.81 22.14 16.06
C HIS A 135 -5.81 23.20 15.62
N GLU A 136 -5.77 24.39 16.26
CA GLU A 136 -6.62 25.51 15.89
C GLU A 136 -6.30 26.03 14.49
N ALA A 137 -5.01 26.19 14.18
CA ALA A 137 -4.54 26.68 12.89
C ALA A 137 -4.86 25.73 11.74
N GLU A 138 -4.74 24.39 11.96
CA GLU A 138 -5.03 23.37 10.96
C GLU A 138 -6.51 22.96 10.94
N GLY A 139 -7.31 23.41 11.90
CA GLY A 139 -8.73 23.03 11.97
C GLY A 139 -8.98 21.58 12.38
N SER A 140 -8.02 20.91 13.01
CA SER A 140 -8.13 19.51 13.42
C SER A 140 -8.88 19.31 14.74
N ASN A 141 -9.27 20.38 15.44
CA ASN A 141 -10.13 20.37 16.64
C ASN A 141 -9.67 19.44 17.76
N GLY A 142 -8.36 19.23 17.92
CA GLY A 142 -7.80 18.32 18.91
C GLY A 142 -7.76 16.85 18.51
N ASP A 143 -8.09 16.52 17.25
CA ASP A 143 -7.93 15.18 16.71
C ASP A 143 -6.50 14.98 16.17
N ASP A 144 -5.68 14.26 16.94
CA ASP A 144 -4.28 13.98 16.64
C ASP A 144 -4.10 13.19 15.33
N GLU A 145 -4.98 12.23 15.05
CA GLU A 145 -4.88 11.41 13.83
C GLU A 145 -5.23 12.22 12.58
N PHE A 146 -6.23 13.10 12.70
CA PHE A 146 -6.57 14.02 11.63
C PHE A 146 -5.47 15.06 11.42
N LEU A 147 -4.84 15.53 12.50
CA LEU A 147 -3.66 16.41 12.40
C LEU A 147 -2.51 15.69 11.67
N CYS A 148 -2.20 14.43 12.02
CA CYS A 148 -1.18 13.65 11.31
C CYS A 148 -1.46 13.62 9.80
N TYR A 149 -2.70 13.38 9.39
CA TYR A 149 -3.11 13.37 7.99
C TYR A 149 -2.88 14.73 7.30
N LEU A 150 -3.27 15.84 7.97
CA LEU A 150 -3.15 17.19 7.39
C LEU A 150 -1.70 17.63 7.19
N VAL A 151 -0.79 17.24 8.11
CA VAL A 151 0.61 17.67 8.09
C VAL A 151 1.58 16.60 7.56
N GLY A 152 1.06 15.49 7.04
CA GLY A 152 1.86 14.41 6.44
C GLY A 152 2.66 13.57 7.43
N LEU A 153 2.28 13.56 8.71
CA LEU A 153 2.92 12.73 9.73
C LEU A 153 2.48 11.26 9.63
N PRO A 154 3.32 10.31 10.06
CA PRO A 154 2.92 8.91 10.14
C PRO A 154 1.71 8.71 11.04
N TYR A 155 0.84 7.77 10.68
CA TYR A 155 -0.30 7.39 11.51
C TYR A 155 0.16 6.98 12.92
N ARG A 156 -0.53 7.47 13.95
CA ARG A 156 -0.19 7.29 15.36
C ARG A 156 1.15 7.92 15.79
N TYR A 157 1.62 8.94 15.11
CA TYR A 157 2.85 9.65 15.47
C TYR A 157 2.87 10.04 16.95
N PHE A 158 1.81 10.67 17.44
CA PHE A 158 1.70 11.14 18.83
C PHE A 158 1.52 10.04 19.87
N LYS A 159 1.12 8.81 19.45
CA LYS A 159 0.96 7.67 20.38
C LYS A 159 2.26 6.92 20.67
N LYS A 160 3.33 7.17 19.92
CA LYS A 160 4.65 6.54 20.12
C LYS A 160 5.44 7.14 21.27
N GLU A 161 5.05 8.32 21.80
CA GLU A 161 5.78 9.01 22.86
C GLU A 161 5.39 8.57 24.30
N THR A 162 4.55 7.55 24.45
CA THR A 162 4.06 7.08 25.77
C THR A 162 4.80 5.82 26.25
N VAL A 163 6.11 5.72 26.04
CA VAL A 163 6.95 4.65 26.63
C VAL A 163 8.07 5.25 27.45
#